data_a289622e7088ef63f9a852a93602c760
#
_entry.id   a289622e7088ef63f9a852a93602c760
#
_cell.length_a   1.000
_cell.length_b   1.000
_cell.length_c   1.000
_cell.angle_alpha   90.00
_cell.angle_beta   90.00
_cell.angle_gamma   90.00
#
_symmetry.space_group_name_H-M   'P 1'
#
loop_
_entity.id
_entity.type
_entity.pdbx_description
1 polymer ?
#
loop_
_entity_poly.entity_id
_entity_poly.type
_entity_poly.pdbx_seq_one_letter_code
_entity_poly.pdbx_strand_id
1 'polypeptide(L)'
;MPAPLRYVQDSADFPDAVDVVIIGAGIAGAAAAWELTKKGLKVALLEKGLVGAEQSSRNWGWCRQQNRDERELPLIVYALQRWGELGEETGEELGFRRSGLIYATRSEADIAAWERWNRMAKNYDVQSEILTADRAKAMTPGSTSRWLGGVSSPGDGHAEPRLAAPGLAIAAQRLGARVFQQCAVRGLDIAAGRVSGVWTERGLIKTSRVICAAGAWTSMFCRRHGIDLPLGNVIGTAFRTRPIAQAITVPLYTPGFACRPQLDGSYTVSVSGRGRLEPSAQGIRYARHFYPVFKSRRKNLRLNLGLTPFFHGPEALGGWAFDRESPFERARILDPAADAATVQAGLDAMRNEYPALAGIKLAQAWGGMIDSTPDAIPVISTVAQLPGLVLSAGYSAHGFGIGPGAGRLAADLAASDAPIVDPTPYRYSRLVDGSALETPGMM
;
A
#
# COMPACT_ATOMS: atom_id res chain seq x y z
N MET A 1 12.56 10.64 -7.48
CA MET A 1 12.19 10.23 -6.11
C MET A 1 11.00 11.04 -5.61
N PRO A 2 10.07 10.51 -4.80
CA PRO A 2 9.00 11.29 -4.18
C PRO A 2 9.57 12.37 -3.23
N ALA A 3 8.70 13.25 -2.70
CA ALA A 3 9.10 14.26 -1.74
C ALA A 3 9.88 13.66 -0.56
N PRO A 4 10.83 14.39 0.05
CA PRO A 4 11.62 13.88 1.17
C PRO A 4 10.73 13.33 2.29
N LEU A 5 11.10 12.18 2.81
CA LEU A 5 10.44 11.57 3.97
C LEU A 5 10.73 12.38 5.24
N ARG A 6 9.79 12.36 6.16
CA ARG A 6 10.07 12.80 7.53
C ARG A 6 11.18 11.93 8.12
N TYR A 7 12.15 12.57 8.73
CA TYR A 7 13.28 11.88 9.35
C TYR A 7 12.83 11.07 10.57
N VAL A 8 13.30 9.84 10.66
CA VAL A 8 13.18 8.97 11.83
C VAL A 8 14.57 8.66 12.34
N GLN A 9 14.82 8.89 13.61
CA GLN A 9 16.09 8.56 14.22
C GLN A 9 16.11 7.08 14.61
N ASP A 10 17.22 6.39 14.36
CA ASP A 10 17.42 5.02 14.86
C ASP A 10 17.46 4.99 16.39
N SER A 11 16.96 3.91 16.97
CA SER A 11 17.13 3.63 18.41
C SER A 11 18.60 3.37 18.75
N ALA A 12 19.04 3.78 19.94
CA ALA A 12 20.44 3.68 20.32
C ALA A 12 20.92 2.22 20.49
N ASP A 13 20.14 1.42 21.24
CA ASP A 13 20.56 0.07 21.63
C ASP A 13 19.89 -0.99 20.74
N PHE A 14 20.70 -1.81 20.11
CA PHE A 14 20.25 -2.96 19.35
C PHE A 14 19.88 -4.10 20.31
N PRO A 15 18.65 -4.65 20.27
CA PRO A 15 18.22 -5.61 21.28
C PRO A 15 18.69 -7.03 20.95
N ASP A 16 19.08 -7.79 21.98
CA ASP A 16 19.33 -9.23 21.85
C ASP A 16 18.01 -10.04 21.76
N ALA A 17 16.94 -9.54 22.36
CA ALA A 17 15.62 -10.18 22.38
C ALA A 17 14.48 -9.17 22.51
N VAL A 18 13.35 -9.50 21.87
CA VAL A 18 12.09 -8.74 21.96
C VAL A 18 10.89 -9.70 21.90
N ASP A 19 9.70 -9.20 22.24
CA ASP A 19 8.46 -10.00 22.15
C ASP A 19 8.03 -10.20 20.70
N VAL A 20 8.18 -9.14 19.84
CA VAL A 20 7.80 -9.19 18.44
C VAL A 20 8.83 -8.44 17.60
N VAL A 21 9.28 -9.05 16.49
CA VAL A 21 10.02 -8.36 15.43
C VAL A 21 9.09 -8.09 14.25
N ILE A 22 9.14 -6.87 13.73
CA ILE A 22 8.42 -6.47 12.52
C ILE A 22 9.44 -6.18 11.42
N ILE A 23 9.28 -6.88 10.30
CA ILE A 23 10.14 -6.78 9.11
C ILE A 23 9.48 -5.84 8.10
N GLY A 24 10.08 -4.68 7.88
CA GLY A 24 9.56 -3.64 6.98
C GLY A 24 8.78 -2.55 7.72
N ALA A 25 9.22 -1.31 7.56
CA ALA A 25 8.62 -0.12 8.17
C ALA A 25 7.79 0.70 7.16
N GLY A 26 7.07 0.03 6.28
CA GLY A 26 5.96 0.62 5.53
C GLY A 26 4.79 0.96 6.46
N ILE A 27 3.70 1.50 5.89
CA ILE A 27 2.53 1.95 6.67
C ILE A 27 1.93 0.82 7.53
N ALA A 28 1.84 -0.41 7.03
CA ALA A 28 1.30 -1.54 7.78
C ALA A 28 2.23 -1.98 8.92
N GLY A 29 3.56 -2.05 8.66
CA GLY A 29 4.53 -2.40 9.71
C GLY A 29 4.66 -1.34 10.79
N ALA A 30 4.67 -0.05 10.42
CA ALA A 30 4.71 1.06 11.38
C ALA A 30 3.42 1.12 12.23
N ALA A 31 2.25 0.88 11.62
CA ALA A 31 0.99 0.79 12.35
C ALA A 31 0.96 -0.42 13.29
N ALA A 32 1.48 -1.58 12.87
CA ALA A 32 1.59 -2.75 13.73
C ALA A 32 2.53 -2.50 14.93
N ALA A 33 3.66 -1.80 14.70
CA ALA A 33 4.58 -1.41 15.78
C ALA A 33 3.88 -0.51 16.81
N TRP A 34 3.14 0.49 16.34
CA TRP A 34 2.34 1.36 17.19
C TRP A 34 1.35 0.57 18.05
N GLU A 35 0.55 -0.29 17.42
CA GLU A 35 -0.49 -1.05 18.12
C GLU A 35 0.08 -2.07 19.12
N LEU A 36 1.17 -2.76 18.78
CA LEU A 36 1.82 -3.72 19.70
C LEU A 36 2.48 -3.02 20.90
N THR A 37 3.09 -1.86 20.65
CA THR A 37 3.75 -1.12 21.71
C THR A 37 2.72 -0.54 22.70
N LYS A 38 1.56 -0.10 22.20
CA LYS A 38 0.41 0.29 23.06
C LYS A 38 -0.05 -0.86 23.98
N LYS A 39 0.11 -2.12 23.55
CA LYS A 39 -0.19 -3.32 24.36
C LYS A 39 0.92 -3.64 25.38
N GLY A 40 1.98 -2.84 25.45
CA GLY A 40 3.11 -3.03 26.36
C GLY A 40 4.13 -4.08 25.92
N LEU A 41 4.05 -4.54 24.68
CA LEU A 41 5.02 -5.52 24.13
C LEU A 41 6.32 -4.82 23.73
N LYS A 42 7.44 -5.52 23.93
CA LYS A 42 8.76 -5.10 23.43
C LYS A 42 8.81 -5.37 21.92
N VAL A 43 8.89 -4.33 21.11
CA VAL A 43 8.86 -4.41 19.65
C VAL A 43 10.17 -3.93 19.04
N ALA A 44 10.69 -4.67 18.06
CA ALA A 44 11.72 -4.20 17.15
C ALA A 44 11.15 -4.04 15.73
N LEU A 45 11.14 -2.83 15.19
CA LEU A 45 10.76 -2.49 13.83
C LEU A 45 12.02 -2.34 12.98
N LEU A 46 12.22 -3.23 12.02
CA LEU A 46 13.43 -3.32 11.22
C LEU A 46 13.15 -2.97 9.76
N GLU A 47 13.88 -1.99 9.23
CA GLU A 47 13.74 -1.51 7.86
C GLU A 47 15.08 -1.58 7.13
N LYS A 48 15.10 -2.23 5.97
CA LYS A 48 16.32 -2.36 5.15
C LYS A 48 16.78 -1.04 4.53
N GLY A 49 15.86 -0.12 4.29
CA GLY A 49 16.09 1.22 3.76
C GLY A 49 15.76 2.30 4.78
N LEU A 50 14.80 3.15 4.45
CA LEU A 50 14.25 4.19 5.32
C LEU A 50 12.77 3.92 5.57
N VAL A 51 12.29 4.31 6.75
CA VAL A 51 10.87 4.17 7.11
C VAL A 51 9.97 4.81 6.06
N GLY A 52 9.08 4.01 5.47
CA GLY A 52 8.13 4.46 4.46
C GLY A 52 8.70 4.70 3.06
N ALA A 53 9.97 4.44 2.78
CA ALA A 53 10.65 4.87 1.56
C ALA A 53 10.16 4.23 0.26
N GLU A 54 9.57 3.03 0.33
CA GLU A 54 9.05 2.34 -0.85
C GLU A 54 7.58 2.71 -1.10
N GLN A 55 6.68 1.76 -1.32
CA GLN A 55 5.31 2.06 -1.78
C GLN A 55 4.52 2.96 -0.84
N SER A 56 4.82 2.97 0.46
CA SER A 56 4.12 3.79 1.45
C SER A 56 4.25 5.31 1.23
N SER A 57 5.34 5.78 0.59
CA SER A 57 5.49 7.20 0.21
C SER A 57 5.25 7.47 -1.28
N ARG A 58 5.01 6.43 -2.08
CA ARG A 58 4.93 6.52 -3.54
C ARG A 58 3.51 6.46 -4.08
N ASN A 59 2.52 6.34 -3.19
CA ASN A 59 1.10 6.32 -3.51
C ASN A 59 0.50 7.73 -3.62
N TRP A 60 -0.80 7.81 -3.92
CA TRP A 60 -1.51 9.08 -4.09
C TRP A 60 -1.93 9.73 -2.78
N GLY A 61 -1.86 9.01 -1.67
CA GLY A 61 -2.30 9.46 -0.36
C GLY A 61 -3.80 9.28 -0.11
N TRP A 62 -4.55 8.60 -0.96
CA TRP A 62 -5.97 8.40 -0.78
C TRP A 62 -6.28 7.37 0.31
N CYS A 63 -7.13 7.77 1.23
CA CYS A 63 -7.74 6.92 2.25
C CYS A 63 -9.22 6.82 1.92
N ARG A 64 -9.65 5.72 1.27
CA ARG A 64 -10.97 5.62 0.68
C ARG A 64 -11.63 4.27 0.90
N GLN A 65 -12.95 4.29 1.12
CA GLN A 65 -13.86 3.15 1.10
C GLN A 65 -14.41 2.92 -0.31
N GLN A 66 -14.66 4.00 -1.05
CA GLN A 66 -15.28 3.96 -2.36
C GLN A 66 -14.59 2.96 -3.30
N ASN A 67 -15.37 2.08 -3.93
CA ASN A 67 -14.91 1.04 -4.85
C ASN A 67 -13.96 -0.01 -4.22
N ARG A 68 -14.07 -0.28 -2.92
CA ARG A 68 -13.39 -1.41 -2.31
C ARG A 68 -14.15 -2.69 -2.51
N ASP A 69 -13.43 -3.80 -2.59
CA ASP A 69 -14.03 -5.14 -2.56
C ASP A 69 -14.81 -5.33 -1.27
N GLU A 70 -15.93 -6.03 -1.31
CA GLU A 70 -16.77 -6.28 -0.15
C GLU A 70 -15.99 -6.91 1.01
N ARG A 71 -15.06 -7.81 0.69
CA ARG A 71 -14.19 -8.49 1.67
C ARG A 71 -13.24 -7.53 2.41
N GLU A 72 -12.89 -6.39 1.79
CA GLU A 72 -12.03 -5.36 2.41
C GLU A 72 -12.82 -4.31 3.20
N LEU A 73 -14.14 -4.18 2.97
CA LEU A 73 -14.94 -3.10 3.57
C LEU A 73 -14.85 -3.05 5.10
N PRO A 74 -14.97 -4.15 5.86
CA PRO A 74 -14.84 -4.08 7.31
C PRO A 74 -13.51 -3.48 7.77
N LEU A 75 -12.42 -3.86 7.11
CA LEU A 75 -11.09 -3.41 7.47
C LEU A 75 -10.82 -1.95 7.07
N ILE A 76 -11.29 -1.50 5.90
CA ILE A 76 -11.10 -0.10 5.49
C ILE A 76 -12.00 0.86 6.24
N VAL A 77 -13.22 0.44 6.62
CA VAL A 77 -14.12 1.23 7.49
C VAL A 77 -13.43 1.49 8.83
N TYR A 78 -12.91 0.45 9.47
CA TYR A 78 -12.10 0.58 10.68
C TYR A 78 -10.87 1.46 10.45
N ALA A 79 -10.12 1.23 9.36
CA ALA A 79 -8.92 2.01 9.07
C ALA A 79 -9.20 3.50 8.90
N LEU A 80 -10.33 3.88 8.26
CA LEU A 80 -10.71 5.29 8.10
C LEU A 80 -11.12 5.96 9.41
N GLN A 81 -11.74 5.22 10.32
CA GLN A 81 -11.96 5.70 11.67
C GLN A 81 -10.61 5.97 12.33
N ARG A 82 -9.69 4.99 12.29
CA ARG A 82 -8.34 5.12 12.87
C ARG A 82 -7.56 6.30 12.26
N TRP A 83 -7.64 6.54 10.96
CA TRP A 83 -7.02 7.70 10.34
C TRP A 83 -7.47 9.02 10.97
N GLY A 84 -8.75 9.12 11.37
CA GLY A 84 -9.29 10.29 12.04
C GLY A 84 -8.76 10.50 13.45
N GLU A 85 -8.38 9.43 14.14
CA GLU A 85 -7.96 9.42 15.57
C GLU A 85 -6.44 9.46 15.73
N LEU A 86 -5.70 8.82 14.81
CA LEU A 86 -4.25 8.59 14.95
C LEU A 86 -3.43 9.87 15.10
N GLY A 87 -3.82 10.98 14.49
CA GLY A 87 -3.10 12.25 14.64
C GLY A 87 -3.07 12.71 16.08
N GLU A 88 -4.20 12.68 16.75
CA GLU A 88 -4.34 13.05 18.17
C GLU A 88 -3.67 12.01 19.07
N GLU A 89 -3.95 10.71 18.88
CA GLU A 89 -3.38 9.65 19.72
C GLU A 89 -1.85 9.61 19.67
N THR A 90 -1.27 9.81 18.51
CA THR A 90 0.18 9.76 18.33
C THR A 90 0.87 11.07 18.65
N GLY A 91 0.14 12.18 18.68
CA GLY A 91 0.72 13.52 18.73
C GLY A 91 1.55 13.87 17.49
N GLU A 92 1.32 13.20 16.36
CA GLU A 92 2.06 13.35 15.12
C GLU A 92 1.17 13.83 13.97
N GLU A 93 1.65 14.79 13.19
CA GLU A 93 0.98 15.18 11.94
C GLU A 93 1.19 14.07 10.89
N LEU A 94 0.13 13.32 10.61
CA LEU A 94 0.11 12.27 9.60
C LEU A 94 -0.45 12.78 8.26
N GLY A 95 -0.91 14.02 8.24
CA GLY A 95 -1.48 14.68 7.07
C GLY A 95 -2.87 14.20 6.70
N PHE A 96 -3.59 13.52 7.58
CA PHE A 96 -4.94 13.05 7.28
C PHE A 96 -5.93 14.21 7.27
N ARG A 97 -6.76 14.23 6.22
CA ARG A 97 -7.89 15.17 6.06
C ARG A 97 -9.09 14.40 5.50
N ARG A 98 -10.21 14.48 6.20
CA ARG A 98 -11.50 13.96 5.74
C ARG A 98 -12.12 14.95 4.76
N SER A 99 -11.64 14.94 3.54
CA SER A 99 -12.00 15.91 2.49
C SER A 99 -13.11 15.45 1.58
N GLY A 100 -13.57 14.22 1.75
CA GLY A 100 -14.36 13.54 0.74
C GLY A 100 -13.54 13.14 -0.48
N LEU A 101 -14.19 12.45 -1.41
CA LEU A 101 -13.64 12.01 -2.68
C LEU A 101 -14.74 12.07 -3.75
N ILE A 102 -14.38 12.53 -4.95
CA ILE A 102 -15.30 12.63 -6.09
C ILE A 102 -14.78 11.77 -7.23
N TYR A 103 -15.68 10.97 -7.80
CA TYR A 103 -15.50 10.29 -9.08
C TYR A 103 -16.48 10.88 -10.07
N ALA A 104 -16.03 11.36 -11.21
CA ALA A 104 -16.85 11.85 -12.30
C ALA A 104 -16.61 11.02 -13.56
N THR A 105 -17.69 10.72 -14.31
CA THR A 105 -17.59 9.86 -15.49
C THR A 105 -18.47 10.33 -16.65
N ARG A 106 -18.11 9.83 -17.84
CA ARG A 106 -18.88 9.95 -19.08
C ARG A 106 -19.38 8.58 -19.55
N SER A 107 -19.39 7.59 -18.64
CA SER A 107 -19.75 6.21 -18.93
C SER A 107 -20.94 5.77 -18.09
N GLU A 108 -22.02 5.35 -18.74
CA GLU A 108 -23.18 4.74 -18.06
C GLU A 108 -22.80 3.45 -17.34
N ALA A 109 -21.84 2.69 -17.89
CA ALA A 109 -21.37 1.47 -17.27
C ALA A 109 -20.69 1.73 -15.92
N ASP A 110 -19.95 2.85 -15.77
CA ASP A 110 -19.36 3.24 -14.49
C ASP A 110 -20.45 3.59 -13.48
N ILE A 111 -21.46 4.37 -13.88
CA ILE A 111 -22.58 4.75 -13.01
C ILE A 111 -23.31 3.49 -12.52
N ALA A 112 -23.68 2.60 -13.43
CA ALA A 112 -24.34 1.34 -13.09
C ALA A 112 -23.48 0.46 -12.15
N ALA A 113 -22.16 0.46 -12.33
CA ALA A 113 -21.25 -0.24 -11.44
C ALA A 113 -21.20 0.39 -10.04
N TRP A 114 -21.14 1.73 -9.96
CA TRP A 114 -21.17 2.44 -8.67
C TRP A 114 -22.50 2.31 -7.95
N GLU A 115 -23.61 2.28 -8.65
CA GLU A 115 -24.94 2.00 -8.06
C GLU A 115 -25.01 0.60 -7.43
N ARG A 116 -24.50 -0.42 -8.14
CA ARG A 116 -24.40 -1.79 -7.58
C ARG A 116 -23.54 -1.82 -6.34
N TRP A 117 -22.36 -1.20 -6.44
CA TRP A 117 -21.42 -1.12 -5.32
C TRP A 117 -22.03 -0.37 -4.12
N ASN A 118 -22.70 0.76 -4.35
CA ASN A 118 -23.34 1.57 -3.30
C ASN A 118 -24.44 0.78 -2.55
N ARG A 119 -25.23 -0.03 -3.27
CA ARG A 119 -26.22 -0.90 -2.61
C ARG A 119 -25.58 -1.89 -1.65
N MET A 120 -24.47 -2.51 -2.04
CA MET A 120 -23.71 -3.44 -1.21
C MET A 120 -23.04 -2.70 -0.04
N ALA A 121 -22.40 -1.58 -0.28
CA ALA A 121 -21.64 -0.82 0.69
C ALA A 121 -22.48 -0.26 1.85
N LYS A 122 -23.78 -0.04 1.64
CA LYS A 122 -24.73 0.33 2.71
C LYS A 122 -24.81 -0.68 3.84
N ASN A 123 -24.57 -1.96 3.57
CA ASN A 123 -24.53 -3.01 4.60
C ASN A 123 -23.34 -2.86 5.57
N TYR A 124 -22.40 -1.97 5.24
CA TYR A 124 -21.18 -1.68 6.01
C TYR A 124 -21.14 -0.23 6.51
N ASP A 125 -22.30 0.45 6.55
CA ASP A 125 -22.43 1.86 6.95
C ASP A 125 -21.60 2.84 6.11
N VAL A 126 -21.19 2.44 4.90
CA VAL A 126 -20.48 3.33 3.99
C VAL A 126 -21.46 4.27 3.31
N GLN A 127 -21.24 5.56 3.54
CA GLN A 127 -22.03 6.61 2.92
C GLN A 127 -21.37 7.06 1.62
N SER A 128 -22.06 6.83 0.50
CA SER A 128 -21.73 7.43 -0.79
C SER A 128 -22.98 7.84 -1.53
N GLU A 129 -22.88 8.90 -2.31
CA GLU A 129 -23.98 9.51 -3.07
C GLU A 129 -23.70 9.33 -4.57
N ILE A 130 -24.65 8.75 -5.30
CA ILE A 130 -24.62 8.75 -6.76
C ILE A 130 -25.05 10.15 -7.25
N LEU A 131 -24.19 10.78 -8.04
CA LEU A 131 -24.38 12.14 -8.53
C LEU A 131 -25.04 12.13 -9.90
N THR A 132 -26.06 12.97 -10.06
CA THR A 132 -26.59 13.33 -11.37
C THR A 132 -25.56 14.14 -12.18
N ALA A 133 -25.78 14.32 -13.47
CA ALA A 133 -24.92 15.13 -14.35
C ALA A 133 -24.72 16.54 -13.79
N ASP A 134 -25.80 17.20 -13.40
CA ASP A 134 -25.77 18.56 -12.85
C ASP A 134 -25.01 18.62 -11.52
N ARG A 135 -25.23 17.63 -10.64
CA ARG A 135 -24.54 17.56 -9.36
C ARG A 135 -23.04 17.30 -9.53
N ALA A 136 -22.67 16.37 -10.43
CA ALA A 136 -21.26 16.11 -10.77
C ALA A 136 -20.58 17.36 -11.33
N LYS A 137 -21.27 18.12 -12.20
CA LYS A 137 -20.77 19.37 -12.73
C LYS A 137 -20.60 20.44 -11.65
N ALA A 138 -21.56 20.58 -10.75
CA ALA A 138 -21.49 21.52 -9.63
C ALA A 138 -20.32 21.20 -8.66
N MET A 139 -20.02 19.91 -8.45
CA MET A 139 -18.92 19.47 -7.60
C MET A 139 -17.54 19.48 -8.29
N THR A 140 -17.49 19.73 -9.61
CA THR A 140 -16.25 19.86 -10.39
C THR A 140 -16.21 21.22 -11.10
N PRO A 141 -16.22 22.34 -10.36
CA PRO A 141 -16.26 23.68 -10.96
C PRO A 141 -15.03 23.91 -11.82
N GLY A 142 -15.22 24.56 -12.97
CA GLY A 142 -14.17 24.84 -13.95
C GLY A 142 -13.83 23.68 -14.90
N SER A 143 -14.35 22.48 -14.68
CA SER A 143 -14.23 21.36 -15.63
C SER A 143 -14.97 21.67 -16.93
N THR A 144 -14.36 21.35 -18.09
CA THR A 144 -14.99 21.47 -19.41
C THR A 144 -15.86 20.28 -19.77
N SER A 145 -15.74 19.16 -19.06
CA SER A 145 -16.47 17.94 -19.38
C SER A 145 -17.96 18.05 -19.14
N ARG A 146 -18.71 17.37 -20.01
CA ARG A 146 -20.12 17.04 -19.82
C ARG A 146 -20.19 15.67 -19.15
N TRP A 147 -20.19 15.67 -17.82
CA TRP A 147 -20.34 14.44 -17.06
C TRP A 147 -21.72 13.84 -17.26
N LEU A 148 -21.82 12.51 -17.33
CA LEU A 148 -23.10 11.81 -17.23
C LEU A 148 -23.53 11.65 -15.78
N GLY A 149 -22.59 11.67 -14.87
CA GLY A 149 -22.81 11.53 -13.44
C GLY A 149 -21.50 11.30 -12.70
N GLY A 150 -21.62 10.81 -11.48
CA GLY A 150 -20.49 10.55 -10.63
C GLY A 150 -20.86 9.83 -9.34
N VAL A 151 -19.91 9.76 -8.44
CA VAL A 151 -20.14 9.36 -7.05
C VAL A 151 -19.32 10.24 -6.12
N SER A 152 -19.92 10.63 -5.01
CA SER A 152 -19.27 11.34 -3.90
C SER A 152 -19.25 10.46 -2.67
N SER A 153 -18.07 10.40 -2.02
CA SER A 153 -17.88 9.69 -0.75
C SER A 153 -17.36 10.68 0.30
N PRO A 154 -18.25 11.35 1.05
CA PRO A 154 -17.86 12.38 2.02
C PRO A 154 -17.05 11.82 3.20
N GLY A 155 -17.21 10.54 3.54
CA GLY A 155 -16.45 9.86 4.58
C GLY A 155 -14.99 9.55 4.22
N ASP A 156 -14.65 9.57 2.92
CA ASP A 156 -13.30 9.34 2.43
C ASP A 156 -12.40 10.57 2.64
N GLY A 157 -11.10 10.37 2.47
CA GLY A 157 -10.13 11.45 2.64
C GLY A 157 -8.78 11.11 2.04
N HIS A 158 -7.79 11.82 2.50
CA HIS A 158 -6.41 11.59 2.14
C HIS A 158 -5.47 11.85 3.33
N ALA A 159 -4.29 11.25 3.27
CA ALA A 159 -3.22 11.53 4.22
C ALA A 159 -1.91 11.84 3.45
N GLU A 160 -0.88 12.26 4.18
CA GLU A 160 0.39 12.60 3.56
C GLU A 160 1.35 11.40 3.59
N PRO A 161 1.63 10.77 2.42
CA PRO A 161 2.41 9.54 2.36
C PRO A 161 3.81 9.66 2.98
N ARG A 162 4.45 10.84 2.88
CA ARG A 162 5.79 11.09 3.43
C ARG A 162 5.81 11.27 4.95
N LEU A 163 4.65 11.48 5.59
CA LEU A 163 4.53 11.71 7.03
C LEU A 163 3.97 10.50 7.78
N ALA A 164 3.08 9.75 7.16
CA ALA A 164 2.26 8.74 7.84
C ALA A 164 3.06 7.60 8.47
N ALA A 165 3.82 6.84 7.69
CA ALA A 165 4.62 5.74 8.23
C ALA A 165 5.73 6.23 9.17
N PRO A 166 6.50 7.30 8.84
CA PRO A 166 7.45 7.90 9.78
C PRO A 166 6.82 8.37 11.09
N GLY A 167 5.66 9.04 11.03
CA GLY A 167 4.96 9.52 12.24
C GLY A 167 4.55 8.37 13.16
N LEU A 168 3.99 7.30 12.60
CA LEU A 168 3.64 6.10 13.37
C LEU A 168 4.88 5.43 14.00
N ALA A 169 5.99 5.34 13.26
CA ALA A 169 7.24 4.78 13.78
C ALA A 169 7.80 5.63 14.94
N ILE A 170 7.80 6.97 14.81
CA ILE A 170 8.21 7.89 15.88
C ILE A 170 7.30 7.75 17.10
N ALA A 171 6.01 7.66 16.90
CA ALA A 171 5.06 7.46 18.00
C ALA A 171 5.30 6.12 18.72
N ALA A 172 5.52 5.04 17.97
CA ALA A 172 5.89 3.74 18.54
C ALA A 172 7.21 3.81 19.35
N GLN A 173 8.22 4.53 18.84
CA GLN A 173 9.48 4.74 19.59
C GLN A 173 9.27 5.44 20.93
N ARG A 174 8.40 6.45 20.98
CA ARG A 174 8.10 7.14 22.25
C ARG A 174 7.47 6.22 23.28
N LEU A 175 6.76 5.17 22.85
CA LEU A 175 6.22 4.12 23.73
C LEU A 175 7.21 2.98 23.99
N GLY A 176 8.44 3.05 23.45
CA GLY A 176 9.51 2.08 23.72
C GLY A 176 9.79 1.07 22.60
N ALA A 177 9.16 1.18 21.43
CA ALA A 177 9.58 0.40 20.27
C ALA A 177 11.02 0.71 19.86
N ARG A 178 11.78 -0.30 19.46
CA ARG A 178 13.11 -0.14 18.90
C ARG A 178 13.01 -0.10 17.38
N VAL A 179 13.38 1.03 16.76
CA VAL A 179 13.29 1.23 15.31
C VAL A 179 14.69 1.35 14.74
N PHE A 180 15.00 0.53 13.73
CA PHE A 180 16.28 0.54 13.04
C PHE A 180 16.08 0.58 11.54
N GLN A 181 16.62 1.61 10.94
CA GLN A 181 16.74 1.76 9.50
C GLN A 181 18.07 1.22 9.02
N GLN A 182 18.19 0.99 7.71
CA GLN A 182 19.35 0.34 7.13
C GLN A 182 19.77 -0.91 7.93
N CYS A 183 18.74 -1.68 8.29
CA CYS A 183 18.87 -2.89 9.07
C CYS A 183 18.03 -4.01 8.43
N ALA A 184 18.61 -4.65 7.42
CA ALA A 184 17.94 -5.72 6.69
C ALA A 184 17.83 -6.98 7.55
N VAL A 185 16.63 -7.59 7.54
CA VAL A 185 16.45 -8.96 8.05
C VAL A 185 16.80 -9.92 6.93
N ARG A 186 17.82 -10.74 7.15
CA ARG A 186 18.32 -11.74 6.19
C ARG A 186 17.49 -13.02 6.18
N GLY A 187 16.88 -13.36 7.32
CA GLY A 187 16.04 -14.56 7.43
C GLY A 187 15.56 -14.81 8.85
N LEU A 188 14.75 -15.84 8.99
CA LEU A 188 14.27 -16.31 10.28
C LEU A 188 15.25 -17.32 10.89
N ASP A 189 15.43 -17.25 12.20
CA ASP A 189 15.96 -18.33 13.00
C ASP A 189 14.79 -19.25 13.36
N ILE A 190 14.98 -20.55 13.12
CA ILE A 190 13.91 -21.56 13.29
C ILE A 190 14.42 -22.68 14.18
N ALA A 191 13.76 -22.90 15.29
CA ALA A 191 14.01 -24.00 16.20
C ALA A 191 12.73 -24.81 16.44
N ALA A 192 12.84 -26.13 16.44
CA ALA A 192 11.70 -27.04 16.61
C ALA A 192 10.49 -26.71 15.70
N GLY A 193 10.74 -26.33 14.45
CA GLY A 193 9.70 -26.04 13.46
C GLY A 193 8.93 -24.73 13.67
N ARG A 194 9.41 -23.84 14.52
CA ARG A 194 8.79 -22.55 14.81
C ARG A 194 9.80 -21.39 14.82
N VAL A 195 9.32 -20.17 14.72
CA VAL A 195 10.17 -18.97 14.84
C VAL A 195 10.82 -18.93 16.21
N SER A 196 12.14 -18.72 16.26
CA SER A 196 12.95 -18.52 17.46
C SER A 196 13.75 -17.21 17.44
N GLY A 197 13.83 -16.55 16.27
CA GLY A 197 14.51 -15.28 16.11
C GLY A 197 14.55 -14.81 14.66
N VAL A 198 15.28 -13.73 14.44
CA VAL A 198 15.57 -13.18 13.10
C VAL A 198 17.05 -12.89 12.96
N TRP A 199 17.64 -13.32 11.85
CA TRP A 199 18.99 -12.96 11.44
C TRP A 199 18.95 -11.62 10.71
N THR A 200 19.64 -10.64 11.24
CA THR A 200 19.80 -9.33 10.63
C THR A 200 21.24 -9.11 10.17
N GLU A 201 21.48 -8.04 9.43
CA GLU A 201 22.87 -7.62 9.13
C GLU A 201 23.64 -7.15 10.36
N ARG A 202 22.95 -6.84 11.48
CA ARG A 202 23.55 -6.39 12.75
C ARG A 202 23.65 -7.52 13.81
N GLY A 203 23.17 -8.72 13.49
CA GLY A 203 23.17 -9.87 14.40
C GLY A 203 21.82 -10.53 14.55
N LEU A 204 21.73 -11.48 15.47
CA LEU A 204 20.53 -12.22 15.79
C LEU A 204 19.70 -11.47 16.84
N ILE A 205 18.39 -11.35 16.59
CA ILE A 205 17.42 -10.94 17.61
C ILE A 205 16.55 -12.14 17.94
N LYS A 206 16.51 -12.56 19.20
CA LYS A 206 15.64 -13.63 19.66
C LYS A 206 14.20 -13.14 19.79
N THR A 207 13.28 -13.89 19.21
CA THR A 207 11.84 -13.64 19.32
C THR A 207 11.07 -14.88 18.90
N SER A 208 9.91 -15.12 19.47
CA SER A 208 8.99 -16.17 19.03
C SER A 208 7.90 -15.67 18.06
N ARG A 209 7.87 -14.36 17.74
CA ARG A 209 6.81 -13.75 16.95
C ARG A 209 7.40 -12.76 15.94
N VAL A 210 7.05 -12.93 14.68
CA VAL A 210 7.51 -12.06 13.58
C VAL A 210 6.33 -11.65 12.73
N ILE A 211 6.22 -10.35 12.43
CA ILE A 211 5.34 -9.83 11.40
C ILE A 211 6.21 -9.50 10.17
N CYS A 212 5.94 -10.18 9.05
CA CYS A 212 6.59 -9.88 7.79
C CYS A 212 5.70 -8.91 6.97
N ALA A 213 6.05 -7.62 6.99
CA ALA A 213 5.39 -6.52 6.28
C ALA A 213 6.33 -5.92 5.21
N ALA A 214 7.07 -6.78 4.50
CA ALA A 214 8.17 -6.39 3.60
C ALA A 214 7.71 -5.99 2.17
N GLY A 215 6.40 -5.74 1.97
CA GLY A 215 5.84 -5.28 0.69
C GLY A 215 6.26 -6.17 -0.48
N ALA A 216 6.79 -5.58 -1.55
CA ALA A 216 7.23 -6.28 -2.76
C ALA A 216 8.27 -7.40 -2.50
N TRP A 217 8.97 -7.35 -1.38
CA TRP A 217 10.00 -8.33 -1.01
C TRP A 217 9.47 -9.55 -0.25
N THR A 218 8.19 -9.52 0.17
CA THR A 218 7.63 -10.56 1.05
C THR A 218 7.66 -11.94 0.40
N SER A 219 7.32 -12.06 -0.90
CA SER A 219 7.36 -13.35 -1.59
C SER A 219 8.76 -13.96 -1.65
N MET A 220 9.80 -13.14 -1.91
CA MET A 220 11.19 -13.58 -1.88
C MET A 220 11.61 -14.05 -0.47
N PHE A 221 11.26 -13.27 0.56
CA PHE A 221 11.54 -13.64 1.95
C PHE A 221 10.86 -14.95 2.34
N CYS A 222 9.57 -15.11 2.05
CA CYS A 222 8.79 -16.31 2.30
C CYS A 222 9.39 -17.55 1.62
N ARG A 223 9.76 -17.42 0.34
CA ARG A 223 10.35 -18.51 -0.45
C ARG A 223 11.66 -19.04 0.15
N ARG A 224 12.48 -18.16 0.77
CA ARG A 224 13.70 -18.57 1.47
C ARG A 224 13.41 -19.53 2.63
N HIS A 225 12.20 -19.50 3.17
CA HIS A 225 11.73 -20.33 4.29
C HIS A 225 10.72 -21.41 3.87
N GLY A 226 10.66 -21.74 2.58
CA GLY A 226 9.78 -22.78 2.05
C GLY A 226 8.29 -22.40 2.00
N ILE A 227 7.97 -21.12 2.18
CA ILE A 227 6.60 -20.60 2.12
C ILE A 227 6.35 -20.07 0.70
N ASP A 228 5.42 -20.68 -0.01
CA ASP A 228 5.06 -20.31 -1.38
C ASP A 228 3.97 -19.23 -1.36
N LEU A 229 4.35 -17.97 -1.54
CA LEU A 229 3.45 -16.83 -1.52
C LEU A 229 3.35 -16.20 -2.92
N PRO A 230 2.27 -16.45 -3.68
CA PRO A 230 2.07 -15.91 -5.00
C PRO A 230 1.79 -14.39 -4.98
N LEU A 231 2.84 -13.60 -5.05
CA LEU A 231 2.76 -12.15 -5.27
C LEU A 231 3.32 -11.81 -6.64
N GLY A 232 2.67 -10.87 -7.32
CA GLY A 232 3.15 -10.24 -8.54
C GLY A 232 3.35 -8.75 -8.30
N ASN A 233 4.39 -8.16 -8.89
CA ASN A 233 4.66 -6.74 -8.75
C ASN A 233 4.32 -5.98 -10.03
N VAL A 234 3.66 -4.83 -9.85
CA VAL A 234 3.34 -3.89 -10.94
C VAL A 234 3.92 -2.53 -10.59
N ILE A 235 4.58 -1.88 -11.54
CA ILE A 235 5.11 -0.55 -11.33
C ILE A 235 4.04 0.48 -11.71
N GLY A 236 3.53 1.18 -10.69
CA GLY A 236 2.65 2.34 -10.85
C GLY A 236 3.47 3.62 -11.03
N THR A 237 2.91 4.61 -11.73
CA THR A 237 3.52 5.93 -11.90
C THR A 237 2.66 7.00 -11.26
N ALA A 238 3.29 7.85 -10.45
CA ALA A 238 2.68 9.06 -9.94
C ALA A 238 3.63 10.24 -10.14
N PHE A 239 3.08 11.46 -10.09
CA PHE A 239 3.87 12.67 -10.23
C PHE A 239 3.28 13.82 -9.43
N ARG A 240 4.11 14.82 -9.17
CA ARG A 240 3.72 16.07 -8.52
C ARG A 240 3.90 17.23 -9.48
N THR A 241 2.96 18.13 -9.45
CA THR A 241 3.04 19.38 -10.23
C THR A 241 3.78 20.46 -9.45
N ARG A 242 4.21 21.52 -10.13
CA ARG A 242 4.55 22.76 -9.45
C ARG A 242 3.28 23.40 -8.88
N PRO A 243 3.39 24.21 -7.82
CA PRO A 243 2.25 24.99 -7.32
C PRO A 243 1.62 25.85 -8.42
N ILE A 244 0.29 25.88 -8.43
CA ILE A 244 -0.54 26.69 -9.33
C ILE A 244 -1.81 27.07 -8.60
N ALA A 245 -2.52 28.11 -9.03
CA ALA A 245 -3.84 28.43 -8.47
C ALA A 245 -4.76 27.20 -8.57
N GLN A 246 -5.27 26.75 -7.44
CA GLN A 246 -6.02 25.50 -7.36
C GLN A 246 -7.42 25.65 -7.98
N ALA A 247 -7.66 24.90 -9.04
CA ALA A 247 -8.98 24.73 -9.66
C ALA A 247 -9.73 23.49 -9.13
N ILE A 248 -9.00 22.53 -8.53
CA ILE A 248 -9.52 21.30 -7.94
C ILE A 248 -9.15 21.33 -6.47
N THR A 249 -10.14 21.32 -5.58
CA THR A 249 -9.95 21.50 -4.12
C THR A 249 -10.16 20.24 -3.31
N VAL A 250 -10.70 19.18 -3.94
CA VAL A 250 -10.92 17.87 -3.32
C VAL A 250 -10.26 16.78 -4.16
N PRO A 251 -9.91 15.63 -3.59
CA PRO A 251 -9.44 14.50 -4.38
C PRO A 251 -10.47 14.12 -5.45
N LEU A 252 -10.01 14.05 -6.70
CA LEU A 252 -10.86 13.86 -7.86
C LEU A 252 -10.34 12.73 -8.74
N TYR A 253 -11.25 11.82 -9.10
CA TYR A 253 -11.06 10.84 -10.16
C TYR A 253 -11.85 11.24 -11.40
N THR A 254 -11.20 11.15 -12.54
CA THR A 254 -11.81 11.23 -13.87
C THR A 254 -11.25 10.11 -14.76
N PRO A 255 -11.85 9.80 -15.90
CA PRO A 255 -11.28 8.82 -16.83
C PRO A 255 -9.87 9.17 -17.33
N GLY A 256 -9.47 10.44 -17.28
CA GLY A 256 -8.17 10.91 -17.76
C GLY A 256 -7.09 11.01 -16.70
N PHE A 257 -7.45 11.28 -15.48
CA PHE A 257 -6.50 11.41 -14.36
C PHE A 257 -7.20 11.21 -13.01
N ALA A 258 -6.39 10.92 -12.01
CA ALA A 258 -6.74 10.99 -10.60
C ALA A 258 -5.80 11.98 -9.93
N CYS A 259 -6.31 12.89 -9.12
CA CYS A 259 -5.47 13.87 -8.42
C CYS A 259 -5.86 14.06 -6.96
N ARG A 260 -4.88 14.51 -6.19
CA ARG A 260 -5.03 14.99 -4.82
C ARG A 260 -4.43 16.39 -4.74
N PRO A 261 -5.22 17.40 -4.34
CA PRO A 261 -4.68 18.74 -4.07
C PRO A 261 -3.76 18.70 -2.86
N GLN A 262 -2.70 19.50 -2.88
CA GLN A 262 -1.73 19.66 -1.81
C GLN A 262 -1.87 21.04 -1.17
N LEU A 263 -1.48 21.17 0.10
CA LEU A 263 -1.57 22.44 0.84
C LEU A 263 -0.73 23.56 0.23
N ASP A 264 0.33 23.23 -0.50
CA ASP A 264 1.21 24.19 -1.15
C ASP A 264 0.73 24.63 -2.54
N GLY A 265 -0.47 24.25 -2.94
CA GLY A 265 -1.03 24.56 -4.25
C GLY A 265 -0.61 23.62 -5.38
N SER A 266 0.23 22.61 -5.11
CA SER A 266 0.56 21.57 -6.08
C SER A 266 -0.50 20.47 -6.09
N TYR A 267 -0.39 19.53 -7.05
CA TYR A 267 -1.20 18.31 -7.12
C TYR A 267 -0.31 17.08 -7.13
N THR A 268 -0.70 16.03 -6.40
CA THR A 268 -0.24 14.67 -6.70
C THR A 268 -1.20 14.05 -7.70
N VAL A 269 -0.68 13.51 -8.79
CA VAL A 269 -1.47 13.05 -9.94
C VAL A 269 -1.01 11.68 -10.37
N SER A 270 -1.94 10.88 -10.87
CA SER A 270 -1.68 9.64 -11.59
C SER A 270 -2.76 9.38 -12.64
N VAL A 271 -2.55 8.39 -13.50
CA VAL A 271 -3.56 7.90 -14.42
C VAL A 271 -3.98 6.50 -13.95
N SER A 272 -5.22 6.39 -13.47
CA SER A 272 -5.74 5.15 -12.92
C SER A 272 -5.73 4.02 -13.95
N GLY A 273 -5.53 2.80 -13.46
CA GLY A 273 -5.51 1.60 -14.29
C GLY A 273 -4.25 1.42 -15.15
N ARG A 274 -3.34 2.39 -15.24
CA ARG A 274 -2.07 2.24 -15.97
C ARG A 274 -0.99 1.68 -15.06
N GLY A 275 -0.35 0.61 -15.50
CA GLY A 275 0.78 0.00 -14.83
C GLY A 275 1.82 -0.50 -15.82
N ARG A 276 3.07 -0.62 -15.37
CA ARG A 276 4.15 -1.26 -16.11
C ARG A 276 4.46 -2.61 -15.48
N LEU A 277 4.44 -3.65 -16.30
CA LEU A 277 4.81 -5.01 -15.92
C LEU A 277 6.17 -5.33 -16.51
N GLU A 278 7.07 -5.81 -15.68
CA GLU A 278 8.39 -6.28 -16.08
C GLU A 278 8.42 -7.79 -15.93
N PRO A 279 8.59 -8.57 -17.02
CA PRO A 279 8.72 -10.02 -16.93
C PRO A 279 9.87 -10.39 -15.99
N SER A 280 9.62 -11.37 -15.12
CA SER A 280 10.55 -11.79 -14.09
C SER A 280 10.47 -13.29 -13.86
N ALA A 281 11.47 -13.85 -13.18
CA ALA A 281 11.47 -15.26 -12.81
C ALA A 281 10.29 -15.61 -11.89
N GLN A 282 9.96 -14.76 -10.93
CA GLN A 282 8.77 -14.92 -10.06
C GLN A 282 7.47 -14.78 -10.85
N GLY A 283 7.39 -13.81 -11.76
CA GLY A 283 6.22 -13.64 -12.63
C GLY A 283 5.91 -14.88 -13.47
N ILE A 284 6.94 -15.55 -14.01
CA ILE A 284 6.79 -16.84 -14.71
C ILE A 284 6.31 -17.93 -13.74
N ARG A 285 6.93 -18.04 -12.55
CA ARG A 285 6.56 -19.03 -11.54
C ARG A 285 5.08 -18.98 -11.17
N TYR A 286 4.54 -17.77 -11.02
CA TYR A 286 3.16 -17.56 -10.59
C TYR A 286 2.20 -17.18 -11.73
N ALA A 287 2.62 -17.28 -12.99
CA ALA A 287 1.82 -16.87 -14.16
C ALA A 287 0.40 -17.46 -14.16
N ARG A 288 0.25 -18.74 -13.77
CA ARG A 288 -1.06 -19.41 -13.71
C ARG A 288 -2.05 -18.73 -12.74
N HIS A 289 -1.54 -18.21 -11.60
CA HIS A 289 -2.37 -17.55 -10.59
C HIS A 289 -2.85 -16.17 -11.06
N PHE A 290 -2.02 -15.48 -11.83
CA PHE A 290 -2.30 -14.13 -12.32
C PHE A 290 -2.96 -14.06 -13.68
N TYR A 291 -3.10 -15.20 -14.39
CA TYR A 291 -3.65 -15.23 -15.75
C TYR A 291 -5.06 -14.60 -15.86
N PRO A 292 -6.03 -14.88 -14.95
CA PRO A 292 -7.36 -14.27 -15.01
C PRO A 292 -7.31 -12.73 -14.91
N VAL A 293 -6.55 -12.20 -13.97
CA VAL A 293 -6.39 -10.74 -13.77
C VAL A 293 -5.63 -10.13 -14.96
N PHE A 294 -4.56 -10.76 -15.42
CA PHE A 294 -3.83 -10.29 -16.59
C PHE A 294 -4.74 -10.21 -17.82
N LYS A 295 -5.53 -11.26 -18.10
CA LYS A 295 -6.48 -11.28 -19.22
C LYS A 295 -7.46 -10.12 -19.17
N SER A 296 -8.00 -9.80 -18.00
CA SER A 296 -8.97 -8.71 -17.80
C SER A 296 -8.32 -7.32 -17.93
N ARG A 297 -7.04 -7.16 -17.54
CA ARG A 297 -6.35 -5.87 -17.43
C ARG A 297 -5.26 -5.61 -18.46
N ARG A 298 -5.00 -6.54 -19.37
CA ARG A 298 -3.88 -6.46 -20.34
C ARG A 298 -3.84 -5.16 -21.16
N LYS A 299 -5.00 -4.56 -21.44
CA LYS A 299 -5.08 -3.29 -22.18
C LYS A 299 -4.50 -2.09 -21.42
N ASN A 300 -4.43 -2.20 -20.10
CA ASN A 300 -3.98 -1.15 -19.18
C ASN A 300 -2.52 -1.37 -18.73
N LEU A 301 -1.93 -2.51 -19.07
CA LEU A 301 -0.57 -2.88 -18.69
C LEU A 301 0.39 -2.68 -19.86
N ARG A 302 1.46 -1.95 -19.62
CA ARG A 302 2.59 -1.85 -20.56
C ARG A 302 3.63 -2.90 -20.17
N LEU A 303 4.03 -3.72 -21.11
CA LEU A 303 5.14 -4.65 -20.93
C LEU A 303 6.45 -3.91 -21.19
N ASN A 304 7.39 -4.00 -20.26
CA ASN A 304 8.76 -3.52 -20.43
C ASN A 304 9.68 -4.74 -20.39
N LEU A 305 10.24 -5.09 -21.55
CA LEU A 305 11.10 -6.27 -21.67
C LEU A 305 12.52 -5.91 -21.22
N GLY A 306 13.01 -6.63 -20.22
CA GLY A 306 14.36 -6.49 -19.68
C GLY A 306 14.79 -7.75 -18.94
N LEU A 307 16.09 -7.98 -18.82
CA LEU A 307 16.63 -9.14 -18.11
C LEU A 307 16.91 -8.88 -16.62
N THR A 308 17.00 -7.62 -16.23
CA THR A 308 17.33 -7.23 -14.85
C THR A 308 16.40 -7.86 -13.80
N PRO A 309 15.06 -7.89 -13.96
CA PRO A 309 14.16 -8.48 -12.95
C PRO A 309 14.32 -10.00 -12.78
N PHE A 310 15.00 -10.68 -13.69
CA PHE A 310 15.28 -12.13 -13.55
C PHE A 310 16.42 -12.39 -12.54
N PHE A 311 17.34 -11.45 -12.40
CA PHE A 311 18.58 -11.64 -11.61
C PHE A 311 18.66 -10.72 -10.41
N HIS A 312 17.93 -9.62 -10.42
CA HIS A 312 18.00 -8.58 -9.39
C HIS A 312 16.61 -8.14 -8.94
N GLY A 313 16.53 -7.65 -7.68
CA GLY A 313 15.29 -7.14 -7.10
C GLY A 313 14.40 -8.24 -6.50
N PRO A 314 13.18 -7.88 -6.10
CA PRO A 314 12.31 -8.73 -5.28
C PRO A 314 11.76 -9.96 -6.00
N GLU A 315 11.83 -9.99 -7.33
CA GLU A 315 11.26 -11.07 -8.14
C GLU A 315 12.31 -12.05 -8.69
N ALA A 316 13.58 -11.87 -8.35
CA ALA A 316 14.63 -12.83 -8.64
C ALA A 316 14.46 -14.11 -7.79
N LEU A 317 14.88 -15.27 -8.33
CA LEU A 317 14.75 -16.57 -7.63
C LEU A 317 16.01 -16.98 -6.88
N GLY A 318 17.07 -16.18 -6.86
CA GLY A 318 18.31 -16.50 -6.18
C GLY A 318 18.16 -16.71 -4.67
N GLY A 319 18.99 -17.60 -4.12
CA GLY A 319 19.13 -17.79 -2.68
C GLY A 319 20.28 -16.97 -2.09
N TRP A 320 20.33 -16.87 -0.77
CA TRP A 320 21.43 -16.22 -0.02
C TRP A 320 21.66 -16.93 1.31
N ALA A 321 22.83 -16.73 1.89
CA ALA A 321 23.16 -17.19 3.23
C ALA A 321 22.94 -16.05 4.25
N PHE A 322 22.67 -16.38 5.52
CA PHE A 322 22.35 -15.37 6.53
C PHE A 322 23.58 -14.69 7.13
N ASP A 323 24.78 -15.25 6.91
CA ASP A 323 26.07 -14.77 7.39
C ASP A 323 26.76 -13.75 6.45
N ARG A 324 26.15 -13.45 5.31
CA ARG A 324 26.68 -12.51 4.31
C ARG A 324 25.60 -11.64 3.70
N GLU A 325 26.03 -10.67 2.89
CA GLU A 325 25.14 -9.71 2.24
C GLU A 325 24.00 -10.37 1.47
N SER A 326 22.79 -9.92 1.73
CA SER A 326 21.54 -10.41 1.15
C SER A 326 21.05 -9.53 -0.01
N PRO A 327 20.07 -10.00 -0.81
CA PRO A 327 19.40 -9.15 -1.80
C PRO A 327 18.77 -7.89 -1.20
N PHE A 328 18.36 -7.92 0.06
CA PHE A 328 17.72 -6.81 0.76
C PHE A 328 18.69 -5.67 1.06
N GLU A 329 19.96 -5.98 1.32
CA GLU A 329 21.04 -5.00 1.52
C GLU A 329 21.49 -4.40 0.20
N ARG A 330 21.59 -5.21 -0.86
CA ARG A 330 21.97 -4.74 -2.20
C ARG A 330 20.96 -3.76 -2.81
N ALA A 331 19.69 -3.87 -2.43
CA ALA A 331 18.65 -2.97 -2.90
C ALA A 331 17.84 -2.41 -1.72
N ARG A 332 18.43 -1.43 -1.03
CA ARG A 332 17.85 -0.79 0.16
C ARG A 332 16.53 -0.11 -0.10
N ILE A 333 16.36 0.52 -1.24
CA ILE A 333 15.13 1.22 -1.64
C ILE A 333 14.89 0.97 -3.12
N LEU A 334 13.74 0.41 -3.45
CA LEU A 334 13.30 0.29 -4.84
C LEU A 334 12.89 1.67 -5.35
N ASP A 335 13.51 2.12 -6.43
CA ASP A 335 13.22 3.41 -7.07
C ASP A 335 13.02 3.25 -8.58
N PRO A 336 11.99 2.50 -9.02
CA PRO A 336 11.73 2.31 -10.44
C PRO A 336 11.40 3.66 -11.11
N ALA A 337 11.87 3.82 -12.34
CA ALA A 337 11.60 5.03 -13.11
C ALA A 337 10.09 5.20 -13.39
N ALA A 338 9.63 6.45 -13.36
CA ALA A 338 8.28 6.79 -13.81
C ALA A 338 8.11 6.54 -15.32
N ASP A 339 6.91 6.15 -15.73
CA ASP A 339 6.55 6.09 -17.15
C ASP A 339 6.23 7.50 -17.69
N ALA A 340 7.13 8.04 -18.50
CA ALA A 340 7.01 9.39 -19.06
C ALA A 340 5.71 9.59 -19.87
N ALA A 341 5.25 8.56 -20.58
CA ALA A 341 4.00 8.65 -21.34
C ALA A 341 2.77 8.76 -20.43
N THR A 342 2.78 8.08 -19.28
CA THR A 342 1.72 8.22 -18.26
C THR A 342 1.73 9.60 -17.62
N VAL A 343 2.91 10.16 -17.32
CA VAL A 343 3.06 11.52 -16.80
C VAL A 343 2.50 12.54 -17.79
N GLN A 344 2.92 12.46 -19.07
CA GLN A 344 2.46 13.38 -20.11
C GLN A 344 0.94 13.29 -20.31
N ALA A 345 0.40 12.08 -20.39
CA ALA A 345 -1.05 11.87 -20.53
C ALA A 345 -1.85 12.46 -19.36
N GLY A 346 -1.37 12.34 -18.13
CA GLY A 346 -2.01 12.94 -16.96
C GLY A 346 -1.99 14.46 -16.99
N LEU A 347 -0.85 15.08 -17.36
CA LEU A 347 -0.74 16.53 -17.50
C LEU A 347 -1.68 17.07 -18.61
N ASP A 348 -1.72 16.39 -19.75
CA ASP A 348 -2.56 16.81 -20.88
C ASP A 348 -4.05 16.64 -20.54
N ALA A 349 -4.41 15.57 -19.85
CA ALA A 349 -5.78 15.37 -19.36
C ALA A 349 -6.21 16.49 -18.40
N MET A 350 -5.34 16.90 -17.47
CA MET A 350 -5.63 18.01 -16.55
C MET A 350 -5.80 19.35 -17.29
N ARG A 351 -4.93 19.65 -18.24
CA ARG A 351 -5.00 20.88 -19.07
C ARG A 351 -6.28 20.95 -19.89
N ASN A 352 -6.63 19.83 -20.53
CA ASN A 352 -7.82 19.73 -21.38
C ASN A 352 -9.10 19.82 -20.54
N GLU A 353 -9.10 19.22 -19.36
CA GLU A 353 -10.27 19.17 -18.49
C GLU A 353 -10.51 20.48 -17.73
N TYR A 354 -9.42 21.17 -17.33
CA TYR A 354 -9.45 22.40 -16.56
C TYR A 354 -8.62 23.50 -17.25
N PRO A 355 -9.23 24.41 -18.02
CA PRO A 355 -8.51 25.51 -18.69
C PRO A 355 -7.68 26.37 -17.73
N ALA A 356 -8.15 26.55 -16.50
CA ALA A 356 -7.38 27.24 -15.44
C ALA A 356 -6.04 26.57 -15.12
N LEU A 357 -5.87 25.30 -15.47
CA LEU A 357 -4.63 24.54 -15.31
C LEU A 357 -3.79 24.45 -16.60
N ALA A 358 -4.06 25.25 -17.63
CA ALA A 358 -3.30 25.22 -18.88
C ALA A 358 -1.78 25.42 -18.67
N GLY A 359 -1.41 26.21 -17.67
CA GLY A 359 -0.01 26.46 -17.28
C GLY A 359 0.61 25.42 -16.34
N ILE A 360 -0.08 24.33 -16.02
CA ILE A 360 0.41 23.32 -15.08
C ILE A 360 1.71 22.67 -15.57
N LYS A 361 2.71 22.58 -14.69
CA LYS A 361 4.05 22.04 -15.01
C LYS A 361 4.41 20.90 -14.06
N LEU A 362 5.14 19.94 -14.58
CA LEU A 362 5.73 18.87 -13.78
C LEU A 362 6.77 19.45 -12.81
N ALA A 363 6.70 19.04 -11.56
CA ALA A 363 7.76 19.24 -10.57
C ALA A 363 8.61 17.97 -10.44
N GLN A 364 7.96 16.81 -10.30
CA GLN A 364 8.63 15.57 -9.99
C GLN A 364 7.76 14.37 -10.41
N ALA A 365 8.39 13.29 -10.87
CA ALA A 365 7.71 12.02 -11.15
C ALA A 365 8.48 10.84 -10.54
N TRP A 366 7.76 9.80 -10.19
CA TRP A 366 8.33 8.58 -9.62
C TRP A 366 7.53 7.35 -9.99
N GLY A 367 8.18 6.20 -9.97
CA GLY A 367 7.53 4.90 -9.98
C GLY A 367 7.42 4.34 -8.56
N GLY A 368 6.50 3.42 -8.35
CA GLY A 368 6.36 2.65 -7.13
C GLY A 368 6.03 1.21 -7.44
N MET A 369 6.70 0.28 -6.77
CA MET A 369 6.45 -1.15 -6.96
C MET A 369 5.31 -1.59 -6.06
N ILE A 370 4.23 -2.03 -6.68
CA ILE A 370 2.98 -2.44 -6.04
C ILE A 370 2.95 -3.95 -5.97
N ASP A 371 3.01 -4.50 -4.76
CA ASP A 371 2.80 -5.92 -4.50
C ASP A 371 1.32 -6.27 -4.59
N SER A 372 1.01 -7.29 -5.37
CA SER A 372 -0.37 -7.68 -5.64
C SER A 372 -0.58 -9.18 -5.44
N THR A 373 -1.73 -9.53 -4.88
CA THR A 373 -2.26 -10.90 -4.87
C THR A 373 -3.08 -11.17 -6.14
N PRO A 374 -3.31 -12.43 -6.51
CA PRO A 374 -4.12 -12.78 -7.66
C PRO A 374 -5.57 -12.31 -7.59
N ASP A 375 -6.13 -12.19 -6.38
CA ASP A 375 -7.52 -11.74 -6.11
C ASP A 375 -7.60 -10.29 -5.62
N ALA A 376 -6.47 -9.58 -5.59
CA ALA A 376 -6.29 -8.22 -5.11
C ALA A 376 -6.63 -7.99 -3.62
N ILE A 377 -6.94 -9.04 -2.85
CA ILE A 377 -7.16 -8.96 -1.41
C ILE A 377 -5.82 -9.18 -0.69
N PRO A 378 -5.46 -8.37 0.30
CA PRO A 378 -4.19 -8.53 1.00
C PRO A 378 -4.12 -9.85 1.78
N VAL A 379 -2.90 -10.30 2.05
CA VAL A 379 -2.63 -11.37 3.01
C VAL A 379 -2.29 -10.73 4.35
N ILE A 380 -3.13 -10.96 5.35
CA ILE A 380 -2.87 -10.59 6.76
C ILE A 380 -3.21 -11.84 7.58
N SER A 381 -2.22 -12.69 7.81
CA SER A 381 -2.48 -14.07 8.25
C SER A 381 -1.31 -14.67 8.99
N THR A 382 -1.59 -15.52 9.95
CA THR A 382 -0.63 -16.49 10.46
C THR A 382 -0.28 -17.53 9.38
N VAL A 383 0.88 -18.17 9.50
CA VAL A 383 1.37 -19.22 8.61
C VAL A 383 1.40 -20.53 9.38
N ALA A 384 0.48 -21.45 9.08
CA ALA A 384 0.36 -22.71 9.83
C ALA A 384 1.63 -23.57 9.78
N GLN A 385 2.36 -23.54 8.64
CA GLN A 385 3.61 -24.30 8.46
C GLN A 385 4.77 -23.72 9.29
N LEU A 386 4.68 -22.48 9.77
CA LEU A 386 5.71 -21.81 10.54
C LEU A 386 5.10 -20.98 11.68
N PRO A 387 4.70 -21.62 12.79
CA PRO A 387 4.16 -20.94 13.95
C PRO A 387 5.07 -19.81 14.44
N GLY A 388 4.47 -18.66 14.75
CA GLY A 388 5.17 -17.44 15.13
C GLY A 388 5.37 -16.45 13.99
N LEU A 389 5.07 -16.82 12.72
CA LEU A 389 5.10 -15.90 11.59
C LEU A 389 3.69 -15.40 11.24
N VAL A 390 3.55 -14.08 11.13
CA VAL A 390 2.39 -13.38 10.55
C VAL A 390 2.84 -12.68 9.28
N LEU A 391 2.10 -12.84 8.19
CA LEU A 391 2.30 -12.13 6.92
C LEU A 391 1.38 -10.90 6.85
N SER A 392 1.86 -9.82 6.25
CA SER A 392 1.11 -8.57 6.03
C SER A 392 1.60 -7.95 4.71
N ALA A 393 1.06 -8.41 3.56
CA ALA A 393 1.55 -8.08 2.23
C ALA A 393 0.48 -8.26 1.14
N GLY A 394 0.83 -7.92 -0.11
CA GLY A 394 -0.05 -8.12 -1.27
C GLY A 394 -1.20 -7.12 -1.33
N TYR A 395 -0.94 -5.89 -1.00
CA TYR A 395 -1.97 -4.85 -0.85
C TYR A 395 -2.56 -4.31 -2.15
N SER A 396 -2.06 -4.68 -3.30
CA SER A 396 -2.68 -4.45 -4.62
C SER A 396 -3.08 -2.98 -4.87
N ALA A 397 -2.22 -2.03 -4.51
CA ALA A 397 -2.44 -0.57 -4.55
C ALA A 397 -3.42 -0.01 -3.48
N HIS A 398 -3.89 -0.82 -2.54
CA HIS A 398 -4.84 -0.41 -1.50
C HIS A 398 -4.16 -0.12 -0.13
N GLY A 399 -2.92 -0.53 0.05
CA GLY A 399 -2.21 -0.62 1.33
C GLY A 399 -2.12 0.67 2.13
N PHE A 400 -2.13 1.84 1.51
CA PHE A 400 -1.99 3.09 2.24
C PHE A 400 -3.24 3.40 3.07
N GLY A 401 -4.41 3.46 2.43
CA GLY A 401 -5.67 3.76 3.12
C GLY A 401 -6.04 2.70 4.17
N ILE A 402 -5.81 1.42 3.86
CA ILE A 402 -6.11 0.30 4.76
C ILE A 402 -5.02 0.09 5.83
N GLY A 403 -3.87 0.74 5.70
CA GLY A 403 -2.66 0.50 6.49
C GLY A 403 -2.83 0.48 8.00
N PRO A 404 -3.51 1.46 8.62
CA PRO A 404 -3.77 1.43 10.07
C PRO A 404 -4.58 0.21 10.52
N GLY A 405 -5.63 -0.15 9.78
CA GLY A 405 -6.42 -1.35 10.06
C GLY A 405 -5.64 -2.64 9.84
N ALA A 406 -4.85 -2.69 8.77
CA ALA A 406 -4.00 -3.84 8.46
C ALA A 406 -2.90 -4.06 9.51
N GLY A 407 -2.26 -2.97 9.96
CA GLY A 407 -1.29 -3.02 11.05
C GLY A 407 -1.91 -3.49 12.36
N ARG A 408 -3.12 -3.02 12.69
CA ARG A 408 -3.85 -3.48 13.88
C ARG A 408 -4.22 -4.96 13.78
N LEU A 409 -4.77 -5.42 12.66
CA LEU A 409 -5.09 -6.83 12.47
C LEU A 409 -3.84 -7.71 12.55
N ALA A 410 -2.73 -7.31 11.93
CA ALA A 410 -1.46 -8.04 12.04
C ALA A 410 -0.94 -8.08 13.48
N ALA A 411 -1.10 -7.00 14.24
CA ALA A 411 -0.74 -6.92 15.65
C ALA A 411 -1.61 -7.84 16.51
N ASP A 412 -2.93 -7.88 16.29
CA ASP A 412 -3.84 -8.77 17.01
C ASP A 412 -3.47 -10.24 16.77
N LEU A 413 -3.22 -10.62 15.51
CA LEU A 413 -2.79 -11.98 15.16
C LEU A 413 -1.44 -12.35 15.81
N ALA A 414 -0.48 -11.43 15.83
CA ALA A 414 0.82 -11.67 16.45
C ALA A 414 0.75 -11.75 17.97
N ALA A 415 -0.12 -10.96 18.59
CA ALA A 415 -0.37 -11.01 20.04
C ALA A 415 -1.28 -12.18 20.47
N SER A 416 -1.91 -12.88 19.52
CA SER A 416 -2.95 -13.89 19.76
C SER A 416 -4.20 -13.30 20.46
N ASP A 417 -4.51 -12.06 20.13
CA ASP A 417 -5.72 -11.38 20.60
C ASP A 417 -6.90 -11.62 19.65
N ALA A 418 -8.10 -11.26 20.08
CA ALA A 418 -9.28 -11.26 19.21
C ALA A 418 -9.07 -10.25 18.05
N PRO A 419 -9.17 -10.68 16.79
CA PRO A 419 -9.00 -9.80 15.64
C PRO A 419 -10.12 -8.75 15.59
N ILE A 420 -9.76 -7.52 15.17
CA ILE A 420 -10.72 -6.41 15.01
C ILE A 420 -11.77 -6.63 13.92
N VAL A 421 -11.50 -7.50 12.97
CA VAL A 421 -12.40 -7.94 11.90
C VAL A 421 -12.19 -9.43 11.65
N ASP A 422 -13.13 -10.08 10.97
CA ASP A 422 -12.92 -11.45 10.51
C ASP A 422 -11.67 -11.58 9.65
N PRO A 423 -10.63 -12.34 10.05
CA PRO A 423 -9.40 -12.49 9.28
C PRO A 423 -9.52 -13.47 8.12
N THR A 424 -10.62 -14.22 8.01
CA THR A 424 -10.82 -15.28 7.02
C THR A 424 -10.59 -14.83 5.58
N PRO A 425 -11.07 -13.66 5.12
CA PRO A 425 -10.81 -13.19 3.76
C PRO A 425 -9.32 -12.93 3.47
N TYR A 426 -8.53 -12.64 4.51
CA TYR A 426 -7.10 -12.27 4.40
C TYR A 426 -6.16 -13.46 4.64
N ARG A 427 -6.68 -14.69 4.84
CA ARG A 427 -5.86 -15.85 5.13
C ARG A 427 -4.89 -16.17 3.98
N TYR A 428 -3.65 -16.51 4.36
CA TYR A 428 -2.60 -16.92 3.41
C TYR A 428 -2.99 -18.19 2.62
N SER A 429 -3.62 -19.15 3.31
CA SER A 429 -3.90 -20.48 2.75
C SER A 429 -4.75 -20.41 1.46
N ARG A 430 -5.65 -19.42 1.32
CA ARG A 430 -6.51 -19.29 0.12
C ARG A 430 -5.73 -19.21 -1.19
N LEU A 431 -4.46 -18.77 -1.13
CA LEU A 431 -3.61 -18.65 -2.31
C LEU A 431 -2.93 -19.97 -2.71
N VAL A 432 -2.93 -20.98 -1.83
CA VAL A 432 -2.15 -22.22 -2.00
C VAL A 432 -2.91 -23.51 -1.70
N ASP A 433 -4.13 -23.42 -1.16
CA ASP A 433 -4.95 -24.58 -0.77
C ASP A 433 -5.94 -25.05 -1.87
N GLY A 434 -5.90 -24.42 -3.05
CA GLY A 434 -6.82 -24.71 -4.13
C GLY A 434 -8.17 -23.98 -4.05
N SER A 435 -8.33 -23.05 -3.11
CA SER A 435 -9.52 -22.18 -3.03
C SER A 435 -9.75 -21.45 -4.36
N ALA A 436 -11.01 -21.33 -4.76
CA ALA A 436 -11.38 -20.51 -5.91
C ALA A 436 -11.12 -19.02 -5.55
N LEU A 437 -10.27 -18.37 -6.32
CA LEU A 437 -10.00 -16.94 -6.16
C LEU A 437 -10.96 -16.14 -7.02
N GLU A 438 -11.69 -15.24 -6.39
CA GLU A 438 -12.57 -14.31 -7.10
C GLU A 438 -11.75 -13.23 -7.78
N THR A 439 -12.03 -12.98 -9.06
CA THR A 439 -11.41 -11.85 -9.77
C THR A 439 -11.93 -10.54 -9.20
N PRO A 440 -11.07 -9.57 -8.86
CA PRO A 440 -11.52 -8.33 -8.27
C PRO A 440 -12.49 -7.59 -9.19
N GLY A 441 -13.66 -7.24 -8.66
CA GLY A 441 -14.72 -6.61 -9.43
C GLY A 441 -14.42 -5.16 -9.82
N MET A 442 -13.89 -4.39 -8.87
CA MET A 442 -13.52 -2.97 -9.06
C MET A 442 -12.19 -2.70 -8.36
N MET A 443 -11.29 -1.99 -9.04
CA MET A 443 -10.01 -1.52 -8.48
C MET A 443 -9.79 -0.04 -8.81
#